data_ddbd181f0cf29cd36470fbf4a94308cc
#
_entry.id   ddbd181f0cf29cd36470fbf4a94308cc
#
_cell.length_a   1.000
_cell.length_b   1.000
_cell.length_c   1.000
_cell.angle_alpha   90.00
_cell.angle_beta   90.00
_cell.angle_gamma   90.00
#
_symmetry.space_group_name_H-M   'P 1'
#
loop_
_entity.id
_entity.type
_entity.pdbx_description
1 polymer ?
#
loop_
_entity_poly.entity_id
_entity_poly.type
_entity_poly.pdbx_seq_one_letter_code
_entity_poly.pdbx_strand_id
1 'polypeptide(L)'
;MLESDEQDMAPAWIAERGGTAIGFVATGPPRDEDVPLPGAEIYAIYVLPQEWRSGAGRALLKTAVNHWRERSAATLVLWVLEANSAGRAFYEALGWEADGRSQQIDFGAFSVPEIRYSLRV
;
A
#
# COMPACT_ATOMS: atom_id res chain seq x y z
N MET A 1 -14.39 0.94 -10.97
CA MET A 1 -13.45 1.55 -11.93
C MET A 1 -12.30 2.21 -11.20
N LEU A 2 -11.10 2.14 -11.76
CA LEU A 2 -9.91 2.72 -11.17
C LEU A 2 -9.36 3.83 -12.06
N GLU A 3 -9.01 4.94 -11.44
CA GLU A 3 -8.42 6.06 -12.14
C GLU A 3 -7.03 6.34 -11.59
N SER A 4 -6.12 6.73 -12.47
CA SER A 4 -4.74 7.01 -12.13
C SER A 4 -4.51 8.52 -12.11
N ASP A 5 -3.77 8.97 -11.10
CA ASP A 5 -3.17 10.30 -11.11
C ASP A 5 -1.84 10.16 -11.84
N GLU A 6 -1.74 10.78 -12.98
CA GLU A 6 -0.61 10.63 -13.90
C GLU A 6 0.64 11.40 -13.47
N GLN A 7 0.78 11.68 -12.19
CA GLN A 7 1.96 12.38 -11.68
C GLN A 7 3.16 11.44 -11.58
N ASP A 8 3.47 10.78 -12.66
CA ASP A 8 4.70 10.02 -12.94
C ASP A 8 5.37 9.32 -11.75
N MET A 9 5.92 10.10 -10.81
CA MET A 9 6.74 9.59 -9.72
C MET A 9 5.93 9.11 -8.54
N ALA A 10 4.65 9.50 -8.48
CA ALA A 10 3.80 9.19 -7.33
C ALA A 10 2.37 8.87 -7.77
N PRO A 11 2.19 7.82 -8.58
CA PRO A 11 0.85 7.48 -9.08
C PRO A 11 -0.07 7.02 -7.97
N ALA A 12 -1.33 7.42 -8.09
CA ALA A 12 -2.37 7.04 -7.17
C ALA A 12 -3.62 6.66 -7.95
N TRP A 13 -4.46 5.82 -7.37
CA TRP A 13 -5.69 5.35 -8.02
C TRP A 13 -6.85 5.48 -7.05
N ILE A 14 -8.02 5.75 -7.62
CA ILE A 14 -9.27 5.86 -6.88
C ILE A 14 -10.19 4.75 -7.36
N ALA A 15 -10.82 4.06 -6.42
CA ALA A 15 -11.88 3.10 -6.73
C ALA A 15 -13.23 3.81 -6.61
N GLU A 16 -14.08 3.62 -7.60
CA GLU A 16 -15.40 4.25 -7.64
C GLU A 16 -16.48 3.20 -7.81
N ARG A 17 -17.63 3.47 -7.21
CA ARG A 17 -18.83 2.68 -7.39
C ARG A 17 -19.99 3.64 -7.61
N GLY A 18 -20.63 3.53 -8.79
CA GLY A 18 -21.77 4.39 -9.12
C GLY A 18 -21.42 5.88 -9.10
N GLY A 19 -20.20 6.23 -9.49
CA GLY A 19 -19.75 7.62 -9.52
C GLY A 19 -19.26 8.16 -8.18
N THR A 20 -19.26 7.32 -7.14
CA THR A 20 -18.80 7.72 -5.81
C THR A 20 -17.47 7.09 -5.51
N ALA A 21 -16.50 7.90 -5.05
CA ALA A 21 -15.20 7.38 -4.63
C ALA A 21 -15.38 6.58 -3.35
N ILE A 22 -14.91 5.32 -3.35
CA ILE A 22 -15.06 4.41 -2.22
C ILE A 22 -13.71 4.01 -1.62
N GLY A 23 -12.61 4.39 -2.26
CA GLY A 23 -11.28 4.09 -1.72
C GLY A 23 -10.20 4.64 -2.63
N PHE A 24 -8.95 4.55 -2.14
CA PHE A 24 -7.80 4.98 -2.93
C PHE A 24 -6.55 4.19 -2.52
N VAL A 25 -5.54 4.23 -3.39
CA VAL A 25 -4.19 3.77 -3.07
C VAL A 25 -3.21 4.80 -3.59
N ALA A 26 -2.25 5.19 -2.76
CA ALA A 26 -1.20 6.14 -3.13
C ALA A 26 0.16 5.43 -3.08
N THR A 27 0.99 5.68 -4.09
CA THR A 27 2.28 5.00 -4.21
C THR A 27 3.36 5.98 -4.63
N GLY A 28 4.60 5.50 -4.65
CA GLY A 28 5.72 6.27 -5.17
C GLY A 28 7.02 5.54 -4.95
N PRO A 29 8.15 6.25 -5.12
CA PRO A 29 9.45 5.67 -4.84
C PRO A 29 9.56 5.27 -3.38
N PRO A 30 10.35 4.24 -3.06
CA PRO A 30 10.53 3.84 -1.67
C PRO A 30 11.23 4.94 -0.89
N ARG A 31 10.75 5.23 0.31
CA ARG A 31 11.34 6.22 1.19
C ARG A 31 12.50 5.63 2.00
N ASP A 32 12.54 4.32 2.13
CA ASP A 32 13.58 3.62 2.87
C ASP A 32 14.77 3.33 1.97
N GLU A 33 15.96 3.64 2.43
CA GLU A 33 17.17 3.51 1.63
C GLU A 33 17.58 2.08 1.34
N ASP A 34 17.11 1.13 2.16
CA ASP A 34 17.46 -0.27 1.99
C ASP A 34 16.62 -0.99 0.92
N VAL A 35 15.66 -0.30 0.32
CA VAL A 35 14.86 -0.88 -0.77
C VAL A 35 15.56 -0.56 -2.08
N PRO A 36 16.05 -1.59 -2.82
CA PRO A 36 16.79 -1.34 -4.05
C PRO A 36 15.90 -0.71 -5.12
N LEU A 37 16.52 0.16 -5.94
CA LEU A 37 15.84 0.73 -7.10
C LEU A 37 16.13 -0.11 -8.34
N PRO A 38 15.17 -0.27 -9.24
CA PRO A 38 13.82 0.23 -9.13
C PRO A 38 12.99 -0.56 -8.13
N GLY A 39 12.33 0.15 -7.24
CA GLY A 39 11.43 -0.39 -6.24
C GLY A 39 10.33 0.63 -6.00
N ALA A 40 9.38 0.30 -5.15
CA ALA A 40 8.28 1.20 -4.90
C ALA A 40 7.72 1.01 -3.49
N GLU A 41 6.91 1.96 -3.08
CA GLU A 41 6.25 1.90 -1.79
C GLU A 41 4.78 2.23 -1.94
N ILE A 42 3.95 1.46 -1.25
CA ILE A 42 2.54 1.81 -1.09
C ILE A 42 2.48 2.74 0.12
N TYR A 43 2.26 4.02 -0.13
CA TYR A 43 2.24 5.01 0.95
C TYR A 43 0.99 4.94 1.79
N ALA A 44 -0.15 4.68 1.15
CA ALA A 44 -1.43 4.60 1.83
C ALA A 44 -2.43 3.84 0.99
N ILE A 45 -3.31 3.11 1.64
CA ILE A 45 -4.46 2.49 1.00
C ILE A 45 -5.63 2.62 1.97
N TYR A 46 -6.78 3.04 1.46
CA TYR A 46 -7.97 3.23 2.28
C TYR A 46 -9.20 2.85 1.49
N VAL A 47 -10.12 2.16 2.15
CA VAL A 47 -11.43 1.81 1.60
C VAL A 47 -12.47 2.14 2.65
N LEU A 48 -13.57 2.76 2.24
CA LEU A 48 -14.66 3.07 3.16
C LEU A 48 -15.11 1.80 3.89
N PRO A 49 -15.36 1.86 5.20
CA PRO A 49 -15.73 0.66 5.96
C PRO A 49 -16.91 -0.12 5.39
N GLN A 50 -17.91 0.56 4.85
CA GLN A 50 -19.06 -0.10 4.26
C GLN A 50 -18.74 -0.85 2.96
N GLU A 51 -17.56 -0.58 2.39
CA GLU A 51 -17.08 -1.25 1.18
C GLU A 51 -16.01 -2.30 1.48
N TRP A 52 -15.74 -2.57 2.74
CA TRP A 52 -14.81 -3.63 3.11
C TRP A 52 -15.39 -4.96 2.64
N ARG A 53 -14.52 -5.83 2.13
CA ARG A 53 -14.87 -7.12 1.56
C ARG A 53 -15.63 -7.04 0.23
N SER A 54 -15.71 -5.84 -0.36
CA SER A 54 -16.29 -5.69 -1.70
C SER A 54 -15.31 -6.06 -2.81
N GLY A 55 -14.03 -6.21 -2.47
CA GLY A 55 -12.98 -6.43 -3.45
C GLY A 55 -12.27 -5.14 -3.86
N ALA A 56 -12.70 -3.98 -3.36
CA ALA A 56 -12.11 -2.70 -3.74
C ALA A 56 -10.65 -2.59 -3.31
N GLY A 57 -10.34 -2.98 -2.09
CA GLY A 57 -8.96 -2.94 -1.58
C GLY A 57 -8.03 -3.84 -2.36
N ARG A 58 -8.49 -5.05 -2.67
CA ARG A 58 -7.72 -6.00 -3.47
C ARG A 58 -7.46 -5.44 -4.87
N ALA A 59 -8.47 -4.86 -5.50
CA ALA A 59 -8.34 -4.29 -6.84
C ALA A 59 -7.37 -3.11 -6.85
N LEU A 60 -7.46 -2.23 -5.86
CA LEU A 60 -6.55 -1.10 -5.72
C LEU A 60 -5.12 -1.57 -5.58
N LEU A 61 -4.87 -2.50 -4.67
CA LEU A 61 -3.52 -2.99 -4.42
C LEU A 61 -2.96 -3.72 -5.63
N LYS A 62 -3.78 -4.54 -6.28
CA LYS A 62 -3.35 -5.26 -7.49
C LYS A 62 -2.99 -4.29 -8.62
N THR A 63 -3.78 -3.24 -8.80
CA THR A 63 -3.50 -2.23 -9.82
C THR A 63 -2.17 -1.53 -9.54
N ALA A 64 -1.93 -1.15 -8.30
CA ALA A 64 -0.69 -0.50 -7.91
C ALA A 64 0.51 -1.42 -8.14
N VAL A 65 0.42 -2.68 -7.72
CA VAL A 65 1.48 -3.66 -7.89
C VAL A 65 1.80 -3.87 -9.37
N ASN A 66 0.77 -4.02 -10.20
CA ASN A 66 0.97 -4.22 -11.64
C ASN A 66 1.63 -3.03 -12.29
N HIS A 67 1.25 -1.81 -11.90
CA HIS A 67 1.86 -0.59 -12.42
C HIS A 67 3.38 -0.60 -12.20
N TRP A 68 3.80 -0.88 -10.98
CA TRP A 68 5.23 -0.85 -10.64
C TRP A 68 5.99 -2.06 -11.21
N ARG A 69 5.32 -3.22 -11.29
CA ARG A 69 5.92 -4.39 -11.94
C ARG A 69 6.24 -4.09 -13.40
N GLU A 70 5.34 -3.42 -14.11
CA GLU A 70 5.55 -3.05 -15.51
C GLU A 70 6.68 -2.05 -15.67
N ARG A 71 7.08 -1.38 -14.60
CA ARG A 71 8.19 -0.44 -14.59
C ARG A 71 9.45 -1.05 -13.98
N SER A 72 9.49 -2.37 -13.96
CA SER A 72 10.68 -3.16 -13.55
C SER A 72 11.00 -3.08 -12.07
N ALA A 73 10.07 -2.66 -11.24
CA ALA A 73 10.27 -2.71 -9.80
C ALA A 73 10.37 -4.18 -9.38
N ALA A 74 11.41 -4.50 -8.64
CA ALA A 74 11.63 -5.87 -8.17
C ALA A 74 10.97 -6.11 -6.81
N THR A 75 10.83 -5.06 -6.01
CA THR A 75 10.28 -5.16 -4.66
C THR A 75 9.41 -3.95 -4.38
N LEU A 76 8.27 -4.20 -3.76
CA LEU A 76 7.42 -3.16 -3.20
C LEU A 76 7.38 -3.32 -1.69
N VAL A 77 7.26 -2.21 -0.97
CA VAL A 77 7.14 -2.23 0.49
C VAL A 77 5.95 -1.39 0.93
N LEU A 78 5.49 -1.65 2.14
CA LEU A 78 4.50 -0.81 2.80
C LEU A 78 4.72 -0.91 4.31
N TRP A 79 4.25 0.11 5.02
CA TRP A 79 4.29 0.14 6.47
C TRP A 79 2.87 0.03 7.01
N VAL A 80 2.69 -0.74 8.05
CA VAL A 80 1.37 -0.94 8.67
C VAL A 80 1.55 -0.95 10.18
N LEU A 81 0.59 -0.40 10.91
CA LEU A 81 0.63 -0.46 12.37
C LEU A 81 0.69 -1.91 12.82
N GLU A 82 1.58 -2.20 13.75
CA GLU A 82 1.72 -3.57 14.28
C GLU A 82 0.41 -4.09 14.86
N ALA A 83 -0.37 -3.21 15.46
CA ALA A 83 -1.65 -3.57 16.07
C ALA A 83 -2.80 -3.71 15.07
N ASN A 84 -2.58 -3.35 13.80
CA ASN A 84 -3.63 -3.45 12.78
C ASN A 84 -3.71 -4.88 12.24
N SER A 85 -4.31 -5.77 13.04
CA SER A 85 -4.40 -7.19 12.69
C SER A 85 -5.14 -7.44 11.38
N ALA A 86 -6.22 -6.69 11.14
CA ALA A 86 -7.02 -6.85 9.91
C ALA A 86 -6.22 -6.44 8.68
N GLY A 87 -5.49 -5.32 8.76
CA GLY A 87 -4.64 -4.88 7.67
C GLY A 87 -3.53 -5.86 7.38
N ARG A 88 -2.88 -6.35 8.43
CA ARG A 88 -1.81 -7.33 8.29
C ARG A 88 -2.31 -8.61 7.62
N ALA A 89 -3.46 -9.12 8.07
CA ALA A 89 -4.06 -10.32 7.46
C ALA A 89 -4.41 -10.09 5.99
N PHE A 90 -4.89 -8.90 5.67
CA PHE A 90 -5.22 -8.54 4.29
C PHE A 90 -3.98 -8.61 3.40
N TYR A 91 -2.87 -8.00 3.82
CA TYR A 91 -1.63 -8.03 3.04
C TYR A 91 -1.07 -9.44 2.94
N GLU A 92 -1.07 -10.20 4.04
CA GLU A 92 -0.56 -11.57 4.03
C GLU A 92 -1.35 -12.46 3.09
N ALA A 93 -2.67 -12.28 3.04
CA ALA A 93 -3.52 -13.03 2.12
C ALA A 93 -3.20 -12.75 0.65
N LEU A 94 -2.59 -11.61 0.37
CA LEU A 94 -2.22 -11.21 -0.99
C LEU A 94 -0.73 -11.45 -1.30
N GLY A 95 -0.05 -12.19 -0.42
CA GLY A 95 1.33 -12.61 -0.67
C GLY A 95 2.40 -11.71 -0.11
N TRP A 96 2.03 -10.66 0.61
CA TRP A 96 3.00 -9.80 1.28
C TRP A 96 3.51 -10.45 2.55
N GLU A 97 4.75 -10.19 2.90
CA GLU A 97 5.38 -10.78 4.09
C GLU A 97 6.08 -9.70 4.91
N ALA A 98 5.98 -9.80 6.23
CA ALA A 98 6.75 -8.95 7.13
C ALA A 98 8.24 -9.21 6.88
N ASP A 99 9.03 -8.16 6.74
CA ASP A 99 10.44 -8.29 6.35
C ASP A 99 11.42 -8.03 7.51
N GLY A 100 10.91 -7.91 8.72
CA GLY A 100 11.75 -7.73 9.90
C GLY A 100 12.04 -6.28 10.27
N ARG A 101 11.64 -5.32 9.43
CA ARG A 101 11.84 -3.90 9.74
C ARG A 101 10.70 -3.37 10.57
N SER A 102 11.02 -2.55 11.55
CA SER A 102 10.03 -1.90 12.40
C SER A 102 10.48 -0.48 12.70
N GLN A 103 9.51 0.37 13.05
CA GLN A 103 9.77 1.74 13.44
C GLN A 103 8.67 2.23 14.36
N GLN A 104 8.94 3.33 15.05
CA GLN A 104 7.94 3.98 15.90
C GLN A 104 7.43 5.23 15.19
N ILE A 105 6.10 5.40 15.19
CA ILE A 105 5.52 6.67 14.80
C ILE A 105 5.32 7.49 16.05
N ASP A 106 5.93 8.66 16.09
CA ASP A 106 5.90 9.54 17.25
C ASP A 106 4.76 10.56 17.08
N PHE A 107 3.81 10.54 18.02
CA PHE A 107 2.71 11.50 18.04
C PHE A 107 2.87 12.52 19.17
N GLY A 108 4.07 12.66 19.72
CA GLY A 108 4.34 13.60 20.80
C GLY A 108 4.06 13.01 22.17
N ALA A 109 2.80 12.85 22.52
CA ALA A 109 2.40 12.30 23.80
C ALA A 109 2.57 10.77 23.90
N PHE A 110 2.63 10.10 22.74
CA PHE A 110 2.78 8.65 22.65
C PHE A 110 3.38 8.27 21.30
N SER A 111 3.87 7.05 21.20
CA SER A 111 4.33 6.50 19.93
C SER A 111 3.71 5.12 19.71
N VAL A 112 3.60 4.74 18.46
CA VAL A 112 3.04 3.44 18.08
C VAL A 112 3.98 2.72 17.13
N PRO A 113 4.11 1.40 17.26
CA PRO A 113 4.99 0.64 16.37
C PRO A 113 4.33 0.35 15.04
N GLU A 114 5.15 0.45 13.99
CA GLU A 114 4.79 -0.02 12.66
C GLU A 114 5.75 -1.11 12.24
N ILE A 115 5.30 -2.01 11.41
CA ILE A 115 6.15 -3.02 10.79
C ILE A 115 6.05 -2.90 9.28
N ARG A 116 7.12 -3.32 8.60
CA ARG A 116 7.17 -3.23 7.16
C ARG A 116 6.86 -4.59 6.53
N TYR A 117 6.05 -4.56 5.49
CA TYR A 117 5.78 -5.71 4.64
C TYR A 117 6.40 -5.48 3.29
N SER A 118 6.84 -6.55 2.65
CA SER A 118 7.41 -6.47 1.31
C SER A 118 6.78 -7.52 0.40
N LEU A 119 6.82 -7.23 -0.90
CA LEU A 119 6.35 -8.12 -1.94
C LEU A 119 7.38 -8.12 -3.06
N ARG A 120 7.84 -9.29 -3.43
CA ARG A 120 8.69 -9.45 -4.60
C ARG A 120 7.81 -9.65 -5.83
N VAL A 121 8.13 -8.95 -6.88
CA VAL A 121 7.34 -8.99 -8.11
C VAL A 121 8.16 -9.36 -9.33
#